data_2299a81ef9166b21cb6233d53faddb0b
#
_entry.id   2299a81ef9166b21cb6233d53faddb0b
#
_cell.length_a   1.000
_cell.length_b   1.000
_cell.length_c   1.000
_cell.angle_alpha   90.00
_cell.angle_beta   90.00
_cell.angle_gamma   90.00
#
_symmetry.space_group_name_H-M   'P 1'
#
loop_
_entity.id
_entity.type
_entity.pdbx_description
1 polymer ?
#
loop_
_entity_poly.entity_id
_entity_poly.type
_entity_poly.pdbx_seq_one_letter_code
_entity_poly.pdbx_strand_id
1 'polypeptide(L)'
;DRRQRQMCIRDRMGSATLLVWQTIKQLKMINLWHVFQQMAHLGVDSLPIISLTLLFAGAVMTLQITDVLITYGAQSTVGGLMAVAMGRELGPILVGVVLAGRVGAAITAEIGTMKVTEQIDALRVMAVDPVGYLVVPRVVACMIMVPILAFYGVVIGIAGGYFVATAIKGLAPSTYLDSIQMFSTISDFTLGLLKSSVF
;
A
#
# COMPACT_ATOMS: atom_id res chain seq x y z
N ASP A 1 2.58 37.01 14.98
CA ASP A 1 3.10 35.90 14.15
C ASP A 1 2.70 34.51 14.62
N ARG A 2 2.77 34.12 15.91
CA ARG A 2 2.30 32.81 16.38
C ARG A 2 0.81 32.61 16.22
N ARG A 3 -0.02 33.63 16.48
CA ARG A 3 -1.49 33.53 16.31
C ARG A 3 -1.91 33.37 14.86
N GLN A 4 -1.25 34.05 13.93
CA GLN A 4 -1.51 33.90 12.49
C GLN A 4 -1.15 32.51 11.99
N ARG A 5 -0.03 31.95 12.44
CA ARG A 5 0.38 30.59 12.10
C ARG A 5 -0.60 29.54 12.65
N GLN A 6 -1.09 29.71 13.87
CA GLN A 6 -2.10 28.82 14.45
C GLN A 6 -3.47 28.92 13.76
N MET A 7 -3.88 30.12 13.34
CA MET A 7 -5.08 30.33 12.54
C MET A 7 -4.97 29.61 11.17
N CYS A 8 -3.87 29.78 10.47
CA CYS A 8 -3.63 29.14 9.18
C CYS A 8 -3.60 27.59 9.27
N ILE A 9 -3.06 27.04 10.36
CA ILE A 9 -3.06 25.58 10.60
C ILE A 9 -4.48 25.09 10.89
N ARG A 10 -5.24 25.80 11.73
CA ARG A 10 -6.63 25.46 12.04
C ARG A 10 -7.54 25.52 10.82
N ASP A 11 -7.37 26.51 9.96
CA ASP A 11 -8.14 26.64 8.72
C ASP A 11 -7.79 25.53 7.72
N ARG A 12 -6.51 25.14 7.63
CA ARG A 12 -6.10 24.00 6.81
C ARG A 12 -6.62 22.65 7.32
N MET A 13 -6.58 22.45 8.64
CA MET A 13 -7.16 21.24 9.24
C MET A 13 -8.68 21.21 9.08
N GLY A 14 -9.35 22.38 9.25
CA GLY A 14 -10.79 22.50 9.02
C GLY A 14 -11.18 22.20 7.58
N SER A 15 -10.43 22.72 6.61
CA SER A 15 -10.70 22.44 5.19
C SER A 15 -10.42 20.97 4.83
N ALA A 16 -9.40 20.34 5.42
CA ALA A 16 -9.13 18.91 5.22
C ALA A 16 -10.27 18.04 5.78
N THR A 17 -10.76 18.32 6.99
CA THR A 17 -11.88 17.58 7.58
C THR A 17 -13.17 17.77 6.78
N LEU A 18 -13.43 18.96 6.27
CA LEU A 18 -14.57 19.21 5.38
C LEU A 18 -14.46 18.44 4.06
N LEU A 19 -13.26 18.36 3.48
CA LEU A 19 -13.00 17.54 2.27
C LEU A 19 -13.31 16.07 2.53
N VAL A 20 -12.83 15.50 3.63
CA VAL A 20 -13.11 14.10 4.00
C VAL A 20 -14.63 13.89 4.18
N TRP A 21 -15.30 14.79 4.86
CA TRP A 21 -16.75 14.72 5.06
C TRP A 21 -17.52 14.80 3.73
N GLN A 22 -17.14 15.72 2.85
CA GLN A 22 -17.73 15.84 1.50
C GLN A 22 -17.51 14.59 0.67
N THR A 23 -16.30 14.01 0.70
CA THR A 23 -15.96 12.77 0.01
C THR A 23 -16.85 11.62 0.47
N ILE A 24 -17.05 11.46 1.79
CA ILE A 24 -17.93 10.42 2.35
C ILE A 24 -19.38 10.62 1.90
N LYS A 25 -19.86 11.86 1.90
CA LYS A 25 -21.25 12.18 1.50
C LYS A 25 -21.50 11.92 0.02
N GLN A 26 -20.50 12.09 -0.82
CA GLN A 26 -20.60 11.93 -2.28
C GLN A 26 -20.27 10.52 -2.77
N LEU A 27 -19.89 9.59 -1.89
CA LEU A 27 -19.71 8.18 -2.23
C LEU A 27 -20.93 7.54 -2.94
N LYS A 28 -22.12 8.14 -2.81
CA LYS A 28 -23.34 7.63 -3.43
C LYS A 28 -23.45 7.88 -4.95
N MET A 29 -22.66 8.79 -5.52
CA MET A 29 -22.73 9.17 -6.93
C MET A 29 -21.48 8.68 -7.74
N ILE A 30 -20.98 7.50 -7.41
CA ILE A 30 -19.75 6.97 -8.00
C ILE A 30 -20.00 6.51 -9.43
N ASN A 31 -19.22 7.04 -10.35
CA ASN A 31 -19.14 6.55 -11.72
C ASN A 31 -18.11 5.41 -11.77
N LEU A 32 -18.58 4.15 -11.77
CA LEU A 32 -17.75 2.95 -11.71
C LEU A 32 -16.68 2.90 -12.81
N TRP A 33 -16.94 3.50 -13.97
CA TRP A 33 -15.98 3.54 -15.06
C TRP A 33 -14.73 4.36 -14.71
N HIS A 34 -14.91 5.52 -14.07
CA HIS A 34 -13.77 6.34 -13.62
C HIS A 34 -12.97 5.65 -12.51
N VAL A 35 -13.64 4.93 -11.59
CA VAL A 35 -12.95 4.12 -10.58
C VAL A 35 -12.09 3.05 -11.22
N PHE A 36 -12.62 2.34 -12.23
CA PHE A 36 -11.87 1.27 -12.92
C PHE A 36 -10.64 1.82 -13.65
N GLN A 37 -10.76 2.97 -14.28
CA GLN A 37 -9.65 3.66 -14.94
C GLN A 37 -8.56 4.07 -13.94
N GLN A 38 -8.96 4.61 -12.79
CA GLN A 38 -8.03 4.97 -11.71
C GLN A 38 -7.39 3.72 -11.09
N MET A 39 -8.13 2.64 -10.90
CA MET A 39 -7.58 1.37 -10.40
C MET A 39 -6.50 0.80 -11.34
N ALA A 40 -6.73 0.84 -12.65
CA ALA A 40 -5.75 0.38 -13.63
C ALA A 40 -4.47 1.22 -13.57
N HIS A 41 -4.59 2.54 -13.53
CA HIS A 41 -3.45 3.44 -13.46
C HIS A 41 -2.68 3.31 -12.14
N LEU A 42 -3.38 3.32 -11.01
CA LEU A 42 -2.76 3.17 -9.68
C LEU A 42 -2.14 1.78 -9.48
N GLY A 43 -2.80 0.73 -9.99
CA GLY A 43 -2.35 -0.65 -9.85
C GLY A 43 -1.13 -0.95 -10.70
N VAL A 44 -1.29 -0.90 -12.03
CA VAL A 44 -0.28 -1.35 -12.98
C VAL A 44 1.02 -0.55 -12.85
N ASP A 45 0.93 0.76 -12.75
CA ASP A 45 2.11 1.61 -12.64
C ASP A 45 2.86 1.44 -11.32
N SER A 46 2.20 0.90 -10.26
CA SER A 46 2.84 0.66 -8.96
C SER A 46 3.48 -0.72 -8.83
N LEU A 47 3.13 -1.68 -9.70
CA LEU A 47 3.66 -3.04 -9.64
C LEU A 47 5.19 -3.11 -9.65
N PRO A 48 5.93 -2.42 -10.56
CA PRO A 48 7.38 -2.55 -10.62
C PRO A 48 8.08 -2.11 -9.34
N ILE A 49 7.66 -0.98 -8.77
CA ILE A 49 8.28 -0.44 -7.56
C ILE A 49 7.96 -1.28 -6.33
N ILE A 50 6.72 -1.79 -6.21
CA ILE A 50 6.32 -2.69 -5.14
C ILE A 50 7.08 -4.01 -5.24
N SER A 51 7.17 -4.59 -6.45
CA SER A 51 7.91 -5.83 -6.68
C SER A 51 9.37 -5.71 -6.24
N LEU A 52 10.03 -4.63 -6.66
CA LEU A 52 11.43 -4.41 -6.33
C LEU A 52 11.64 -4.22 -4.82
N THR A 53 10.85 -3.34 -4.21
CA THR A 53 10.98 -3.03 -2.78
C THR A 53 10.67 -4.24 -1.89
N LEU A 54 9.60 -4.97 -2.16
CA LEU A 54 9.21 -6.12 -1.34
C LEU A 54 10.14 -7.33 -1.56
N LEU A 55 10.61 -7.54 -2.78
CA LEU A 55 11.59 -8.58 -3.08
C LEU A 55 12.88 -8.37 -2.28
N PHE A 56 13.43 -7.15 -2.31
CA PHE A 56 14.63 -6.83 -1.54
C PHE A 56 14.37 -6.84 -0.03
N ALA A 57 13.25 -6.33 0.43
CA ALA A 57 12.90 -6.36 1.85
C ALA A 57 12.80 -7.81 2.36
N GLY A 58 12.12 -8.69 1.62
CA GLY A 58 12.03 -10.10 1.94
C GLY A 58 13.39 -10.81 1.93
N ALA A 59 14.24 -10.50 0.93
CA ALA A 59 15.59 -11.03 0.83
C ALA A 59 16.47 -10.63 2.05
N VAL A 60 16.49 -9.35 2.39
CA VAL A 60 17.29 -8.83 3.52
C VAL A 60 16.80 -9.38 4.85
N MET A 61 15.49 -9.41 5.09
CA MET A 61 14.91 -9.96 6.32
C MET A 61 15.22 -11.45 6.46
N THR A 62 15.16 -12.22 5.37
CA THR A 62 15.51 -13.64 5.41
C THR A 62 16.98 -13.84 5.75
N LEU A 63 17.91 -13.02 5.21
CA LEU A 63 19.31 -13.08 5.59
C LEU A 63 19.51 -12.91 7.08
N GLN A 64 18.90 -11.89 7.67
CA GLN A 64 19.05 -11.56 9.09
C GLN A 64 18.42 -12.64 10.00
N ILE A 65 17.21 -13.08 9.69
CA ILE A 65 16.52 -14.07 10.50
C ILE A 65 17.20 -15.45 10.40
N THR A 66 17.67 -15.84 9.23
CA THR A 66 18.32 -17.14 9.02
C THR A 66 19.58 -17.27 9.86
N ASP A 67 20.42 -16.25 9.94
CA ASP A 67 21.66 -16.31 10.74
C ASP A 67 21.37 -16.50 12.23
N VAL A 68 20.34 -15.82 12.74
CA VAL A 68 19.90 -15.98 14.13
C VAL A 68 19.37 -17.39 14.36
N LEU A 69 18.50 -17.89 13.48
CA LEU A 69 17.88 -19.20 13.64
C LEU A 69 18.87 -20.37 13.47
N ILE A 70 19.89 -20.22 12.65
CA ILE A 70 20.99 -21.19 12.54
C ILE A 70 21.72 -21.33 13.88
N THR A 71 21.99 -20.21 14.55
CA THR A 71 22.67 -20.20 15.85
C THR A 71 21.87 -20.94 16.93
N TYR A 72 20.54 -20.88 16.85
CA TYR A 72 19.65 -21.60 17.78
C TYR A 72 19.23 -23.00 17.30
N GLY A 73 19.75 -23.48 16.17
CA GLY A 73 19.39 -24.80 15.61
C GLY A 73 17.96 -24.91 15.07
N ALA A 74 17.29 -23.77 14.83
CA ALA A 74 15.88 -23.71 14.41
C ALA A 74 15.72 -23.36 12.93
N GLN A 75 16.59 -23.90 12.08
CA GLN A 75 16.61 -23.60 10.62
C GLN A 75 15.29 -23.96 9.91
N SER A 76 14.58 -24.97 10.40
CA SER A 76 13.32 -25.44 9.82
C SER A 76 12.15 -24.47 9.99
N THR A 77 12.29 -23.40 10.79
CA THR A 77 11.20 -22.43 11.03
C THR A 77 11.34 -21.12 10.24
N VAL A 78 12.43 -20.96 9.48
CA VAL A 78 12.75 -19.71 8.75
C VAL A 78 11.62 -19.27 7.84
N GLY A 79 11.12 -20.18 6.99
CA GLY A 79 10.07 -19.84 6.02
C GLY A 79 8.75 -19.42 6.68
N GLY A 80 8.35 -20.11 7.75
CA GLY A 80 7.15 -19.80 8.50
C GLY A 80 7.19 -18.44 9.19
N LEU A 81 8.29 -18.13 9.86
CA LEU A 81 8.50 -16.82 10.49
C LEU A 81 8.50 -15.69 9.46
N MET A 82 9.12 -15.91 8.28
CA MET A 82 9.10 -14.94 7.20
C MET A 82 7.69 -14.72 6.64
N ALA A 83 6.92 -15.79 6.43
CA ALA A 83 5.56 -15.68 5.93
C ALA A 83 4.65 -14.90 6.89
N VAL A 84 4.75 -15.19 8.19
CA VAL A 84 4.00 -14.47 9.23
C VAL A 84 4.45 -13.01 9.34
N ALA A 85 5.76 -12.72 9.38
CA ALA A 85 6.28 -11.36 9.47
C ALA A 85 5.88 -10.51 8.27
N MET A 86 6.02 -11.06 7.04
CA MET A 86 5.61 -10.37 5.82
C MET A 86 4.11 -10.22 5.72
N GLY A 87 3.33 -11.26 6.05
CA GLY A 87 1.87 -11.23 5.94
C GLY A 87 1.20 -10.29 6.92
N ARG A 88 1.64 -10.27 8.19
CA ARG A 88 0.98 -9.50 9.26
C ARG A 88 1.41 -8.05 9.36
N GLU A 89 2.70 -7.77 9.16
CA GLU A 89 3.27 -6.47 9.49
C GLU A 89 3.98 -5.81 8.31
N LEU A 90 5.05 -6.44 7.80
CA LEU A 90 5.95 -5.79 6.84
C LEU A 90 5.31 -5.53 5.48
N GLY A 91 4.57 -6.50 4.94
CA GLY A 91 3.90 -6.34 3.65
C GLY A 91 2.95 -5.15 3.62
N PRO A 92 1.93 -5.11 4.49
CA PRO A 92 0.98 -4.00 4.54
C PRO A 92 1.63 -2.64 4.77
N ILE A 93 2.56 -2.55 5.71
CA ILE A 93 3.24 -1.29 6.05
C ILE A 93 4.10 -0.80 4.89
N LEU A 94 4.96 -1.66 4.32
CA LEU A 94 5.86 -1.25 3.24
C LEU A 94 5.08 -0.85 1.98
N VAL A 95 4.05 -1.62 1.62
CA VAL A 95 3.20 -1.27 0.48
C VAL A 95 2.45 0.04 0.73
N GLY A 96 1.90 0.23 1.93
CA GLY A 96 1.22 1.48 2.31
C GLY A 96 2.14 2.70 2.19
N VAL A 97 3.35 2.62 2.73
CA VAL A 97 4.33 3.73 2.66
C VAL A 97 4.76 4.02 1.21
N VAL A 98 5.09 2.98 0.43
CA VAL A 98 5.49 3.15 -0.99
C VAL A 98 4.36 3.75 -1.82
N LEU A 99 3.12 3.27 -1.63
CA LEU A 99 1.97 3.80 -2.34
C LEU A 99 1.62 5.22 -1.89
N ALA A 100 1.65 5.52 -0.59
CA ALA A 100 1.40 6.86 -0.10
C ALA A 100 2.37 7.88 -0.71
N GLY A 101 3.65 7.55 -0.79
CA GLY A 101 4.65 8.41 -1.44
C GLY A 101 4.39 8.60 -2.93
N ARG A 102 4.23 7.50 -3.68
CA ARG A 102 4.09 7.55 -5.14
C ARG A 102 2.74 8.11 -5.57
N VAL A 103 1.66 7.53 -5.05
CA VAL A 103 0.29 7.91 -5.44
C VAL A 103 -0.04 9.32 -4.94
N GLY A 104 0.38 9.66 -3.71
CA GLY A 104 0.22 11.01 -3.16
C GLY A 104 0.92 12.06 -4.02
N ALA A 105 2.16 11.80 -4.45
CA ALA A 105 2.89 12.70 -5.34
C ALA A 105 2.21 12.84 -6.71
N ALA A 106 1.78 11.72 -7.32
CA ALA A 106 1.12 11.71 -8.63
C ALA A 106 -0.21 12.48 -8.60
N ILE A 107 -1.05 12.23 -7.60
CA ILE A 107 -2.34 12.93 -7.43
C ILE A 107 -2.10 14.43 -7.20
N THR A 108 -1.11 14.79 -6.38
CA THR A 108 -0.79 16.19 -6.10
C THR A 108 -0.32 16.92 -7.35
N ALA A 109 0.54 16.31 -8.15
CA ALA A 109 1.01 16.87 -9.41
C ALA A 109 -0.13 17.05 -10.42
N GLU A 110 -1.01 16.06 -10.55
CA GLU A 110 -2.15 16.11 -11.47
C GLU A 110 -3.17 17.19 -11.07
N ILE A 111 -3.54 17.27 -9.80
CA ILE A 111 -4.43 18.33 -9.30
C ILE A 111 -3.76 19.71 -9.44
N GLY A 112 -2.44 19.76 -9.21
CA GLY A 112 -1.66 21.00 -9.39
C GLY A 112 -1.71 21.49 -10.83
N THR A 113 -1.50 20.63 -11.81
CA THR A 113 -1.60 20.99 -13.25
C THR A 113 -3.01 21.40 -13.62
N MET A 114 -4.05 20.68 -13.16
CA MET A 114 -5.45 21.03 -13.39
C MET A 114 -5.80 22.43 -12.79
N LYS A 115 -5.18 22.79 -11.69
CA LYS A 115 -5.41 24.12 -11.08
C LYS A 115 -4.76 25.22 -11.89
N VAL A 116 -3.52 25.04 -12.37
CA VAL A 116 -2.79 26.02 -13.17
C VAL A 116 -3.45 26.22 -14.54
N THR A 117 -4.02 25.17 -15.12
CA THR A 117 -4.74 25.22 -16.42
C THR A 117 -6.21 25.60 -16.29
N GLU A 118 -6.65 26.05 -15.11
CA GLU A 118 -8.04 26.50 -14.82
C GLU A 118 -9.13 25.44 -15.07
N GLN A 119 -8.77 24.17 -15.26
CA GLN A 119 -9.71 23.09 -15.49
C GLN A 119 -10.68 22.89 -14.32
N ILE A 120 -10.23 23.11 -13.10
CA ILE A 120 -11.07 23.01 -11.90
C ILE A 120 -12.14 24.09 -11.88
N ASP A 121 -11.79 25.30 -12.34
CA ASP A 121 -12.72 26.41 -12.40
C ASP A 121 -13.72 26.24 -13.57
N ALA A 122 -13.28 25.65 -14.68
CA ALA A 122 -14.17 25.25 -15.76
C ALA A 122 -15.22 24.20 -15.30
N LEU A 123 -14.82 23.21 -14.50
CA LEU A 123 -15.76 22.23 -13.90
C LEU A 123 -16.83 22.92 -13.04
N ARG A 124 -16.44 23.94 -12.26
CA ARG A 124 -17.38 24.72 -11.43
C ARG A 124 -18.38 25.50 -12.29
N VAL A 125 -17.93 26.09 -13.40
CA VAL A 125 -18.83 26.80 -14.33
C VAL A 125 -19.85 25.84 -14.94
N MET A 126 -19.47 24.58 -15.18
CA MET A 126 -20.38 23.54 -15.66
C MET A 126 -21.27 22.93 -14.55
N ALA A 127 -21.29 23.53 -13.36
CA ALA A 127 -22.04 23.05 -12.18
C ALA A 127 -21.69 21.61 -11.75
N VAL A 128 -20.49 21.12 -12.08
CA VAL A 128 -19.97 19.84 -11.63
C VAL A 128 -19.14 20.06 -10.36
N ASP A 129 -19.43 19.29 -9.32
CA ASP A 129 -18.65 19.37 -8.09
C ASP A 129 -17.26 18.72 -8.29
N PRO A 130 -16.14 19.51 -8.20
CA PRO A 130 -14.81 18.99 -8.44
C PRO A 130 -14.40 17.91 -7.44
N VAL A 131 -14.92 17.95 -6.20
CA VAL A 131 -14.59 16.95 -5.17
C VAL A 131 -15.17 15.59 -5.54
N GLY A 132 -16.45 15.55 -5.92
CA GLY A 132 -17.11 14.31 -6.34
C GLY A 132 -16.52 13.71 -7.61
N TYR A 133 -16.10 14.55 -8.53
CA TYR A 133 -15.57 14.10 -9.82
C TYR A 133 -14.10 13.65 -9.75
N LEU A 134 -13.25 14.36 -9.00
CA LEU A 134 -11.80 14.12 -8.98
C LEU A 134 -11.34 13.30 -7.77
N VAL A 135 -11.89 13.56 -6.58
CA VAL A 135 -11.36 12.97 -5.33
C VAL A 135 -12.01 11.61 -5.04
N VAL A 136 -13.34 11.52 -5.16
CA VAL A 136 -14.08 10.31 -4.79
C VAL A 136 -13.62 9.06 -5.56
N PRO A 137 -13.49 9.07 -6.91
CA PRO A 137 -13.05 7.87 -7.65
C PRO A 137 -11.64 7.43 -7.28
N ARG A 138 -10.75 8.37 -6.95
CA ARG A 138 -9.37 8.08 -6.56
C ARG A 138 -9.28 7.44 -5.19
N VAL A 139 -10.03 7.97 -4.22
CA VAL A 139 -10.08 7.40 -2.86
C VAL A 139 -10.62 5.97 -2.90
N VAL A 140 -11.71 5.75 -3.63
CA VAL A 140 -12.30 4.40 -3.76
C VAL A 140 -11.35 3.44 -4.49
N ALA A 141 -10.69 3.90 -5.56
CA ALA A 141 -9.69 3.11 -6.25
C ALA A 141 -8.53 2.72 -5.31
N CYS A 142 -8.02 3.65 -4.48
CA CYS A 142 -6.99 3.36 -3.49
C CYS A 142 -7.46 2.34 -2.45
N MET A 143 -8.65 2.50 -1.89
CA MET A 143 -9.19 1.57 -0.89
C MET A 143 -9.27 0.12 -1.38
N ILE A 144 -9.52 -0.08 -2.69
CA ILE A 144 -9.60 -1.41 -3.28
C ILE A 144 -8.21 -1.91 -3.70
N MET A 145 -7.38 -1.04 -4.29
CA MET A 145 -6.09 -1.47 -4.86
C MET A 145 -5.01 -1.69 -3.81
N VAL A 146 -5.00 -0.93 -2.69
CA VAL A 146 -3.98 -1.08 -1.65
C VAL A 146 -3.96 -2.49 -1.04
N PRO A 147 -5.08 -3.11 -0.64
CA PRO A 147 -5.08 -4.50 -0.17
C PRO A 147 -4.62 -5.51 -1.24
N ILE A 148 -5.02 -5.32 -2.49
CA ILE A 148 -4.62 -6.21 -3.59
C ILE A 148 -3.11 -6.14 -3.80
N LEU A 149 -2.55 -4.93 -3.84
CA LEU A 149 -1.11 -4.71 -3.97
C LEU A 149 -0.33 -5.17 -2.75
N ALA A 150 -0.91 -5.08 -1.55
CA ALA A 150 -0.32 -5.62 -0.33
C ALA A 150 -0.22 -7.14 -0.39
N PHE A 151 -1.27 -7.83 -0.81
CA PHE A 151 -1.23 -9.27 -1.00
C PHE A 151 -0.17 -9.69 -2.04
N TYR A 152 -0.17 -9.02 -3.19
CA TYR A 152 0.85 -9.21 -4.23
C TYR A 152 2.27 -9.01 -3.68
N GLY A 153 2.48 -7.91 -2.94
CA GLY A 153 3.78 -7.58 -2.35
C GLY A 153 4.26 -8.63 -1.34
N VAL A 154 3.36 -9.17 -0.51
CA VAL A 154 3.68 -10.27 0.42
C VAL A 154 4.18 -11.50 -0.33
N VAL A 155 3.51 -11.89 -1.42
CA VAL A 155 3.91 -13.04 -2.24
C VAL A 155 5.32 -12.83 -2.82
N ILE A 156 5.58 -11.64 -3.37
CA ILE A 156 6.90 -11.29 -3.91
C ILE A 156 7.98 -11.26 -2.82
N GLY A 157 7.65 -10.74 -1.63
CA GLY A 157 8.58 -10.71 -0.50
C GLY A 157 8.95 -12.11 0.00
N ILE A 158 7.98 -13.01 0.09
CA ILE A 158 8.23 -14.41 0.43
C ILE A 158 9.06 -15.10 -0.65
N ALA A 159 8.82 -14.82 -1.93
CA ALA A 159 9.63 -15.34 -3.04
C ALA A 159 11.08 -14.84 -2.98
N GLY A 160 11.29 -13.55 -2.66
CA GLY A 160 12.64 -13.00 -2.42
C GLY A 160 13.36 -13.69 -1.26
N GLY A 161 12.63 -13.92 -0.16
CA GLY A 161 13.14 -14.69 0.98
C GLY A 161 13.48 -16.14 0.63
N TYR A 162 12.63 -16.80 -0.13
CA TYR A 162 12.88 -18.16 -0.61
C TYR A 162 14.17 -18.26 -1.44
N PHE A 163 14.36 -17.33 -2.37
CA PHE A 163 15.56 -17.30 -3.18
C PHE A 163 16.84 -17.18 -2.33
N VAL A 164 16.84 -16.29 -1.36
CA VAL A 164 17.98 -16.10 -0.45
C VAL A 164 18.20 -17.31 0.45
N ALA A 165 17.16 -17.87 1.03
CA ALA A 165 17.24 -19.03 1.91
C ALA A 165 17.84 -20.26 1.19
N THR A 166 17.44 -20.48 -0.06
CA THR A 166 17.88 -21.64 -0.83
C THR A 166 19.22 -21.42 -1.53
N ALA A 167 19.39 -20.30 -2.24
CA ALA A 167 20.59 -20.06 -3.06
C ALA A 167 21.80 -19.57 -2.25
N ILE A 168 21.59 -18.82 -1.19
CA ILE A 168 22.69 -18.21 -0.40
C ILE A 168 22.95 -19.02 0.88
N LYS A 169 21.91 -19.41 1.60
CA LYS A 169 22.04 -20.12 2.88
C LYS A 169 22.01 -21.64 2.76
N GLY A 170 21.73 -22.19 1.56
CA GLY A 170 21.75 -23.62 1.32
C GLY A 170 20.66 -24.42 2.03
N LEU A 171 19.58 -23.78 2.44
CA LEU A 171 18.44 -24.46 3.04
C LEU A 171 17.71 -25.31 1.99
N ALA A 172 17.24 -26.48 2.38
CA ALA A 172 16.47 -27.31 1.46
C ALA A 172 15.15 -26.62 1.09
N PRO A 173 14.80 -26.56 -0.20
CA PRO A 173 13.55 -25.91 -0.67
C PRO A 173 12.29 -26.45 0.01
N SER A 174 12.22 -27.77 0.25
CA SER A 174 11.11 -28.40 0.96
C SER A 174 10.95 -27.87 2.38
N THR A 175 12.04 -27.76 3.13
CA THR A 175 12.03 -27.29 4.52
C THR A 175 11.47 -25.86 4.62
N TYR A 176 11.80 -24.98 3.68
CA TYR A 176 11.27 -23.63 3.67
C TYR A 176 9.76 -23.62 3.37
N LEU A 177 9.29 -24.36 2.37
CA LEU A 177 7.89 -24.41 1.99
C LEU A 177 7.03 -25.11 3.06
N ASP A 178 7.49 -26.23 3.62
CA ASP A 178 6.79 -26.95 4.68
C ASP A 178 6.62 -26.07 5.93
N SER A 179 7.63 -25.27 6.27
CA SER A 179 7.52 -24.34 7.39
C SER A 179 6.50 -23.22 7.15
N ILE A 180 6.35 -22.74 5.91
CA ILE A 180 5.30 -21.79 5.58
C ILE A 180 3.91 -22.40 5.84
N GLN A 181 3.67 -23.62 5.36
CA GLN A 181 2.40 -24.31 5.57
C GLN A 181 2.09 -24.58 7.04
N MET A 182 3.13 -24.86 7.84
CA MET A 182 2.98 -25.20 9.25
C MET A 182 2.68 -23.96 10.12
N PHE A 183 3.30 -22.83 9.84
CA PHE A 183 3.23 -21.63 10.70
C PHE A 183 2.28 -20.54 10.17
N SER A 184 2.03 -20.46 8.85
CA SER A 184 1.15 -19.45 8.31
C SER A 184 -0.31 -19.87 8.36
N THR A 185 -1.13 -19.05 9.00
CA THR A 185 -2.58 -19.26 9.06
C THR A 185 -3.28 -18.25 8.15
N ILE A 186 -4.42 -18.63 7.57
CA ILE A 186 -5.24 -17.75 6.73
C ILE A 186 -5.58 -16.44 7.47
N SER A 187 -5.75 -16.52 8.79
CA SER A 187 -6.00 -15.35 9.63
C SER A 187 -4.86 -14.31 9.62
N ASP A 188 -3.62 -14.72 9.43
CA ASP A 188 -2.47 -13.81 9.37
C ASP A 188 -2.52 -12.92 8.12
N PHE A 189 -2.87 -13.52 6.99
CA PHE A 189 -3.04 -12.79 5.73
C PHE A 189 -4.28 -11.90 5.75
N THR A 190 -5.40 -12.36 6.33
CA THR A 190 -6.62 -11.54 6.43
C THR A 190 -6.44 -10.35 7.35
N LEU A 191 -5.73 -10.50 8.47
CA LEU A 191 -5.38 -9.38 9.35
C LEU A 191 -4.45 -8.37 8.64
N GLY A 192 -3.47 -8.84 7.87
CA GLY A 192 -2.61 -7.98 7.05
C GLY A 192 -3.39 -7.19 6.01
N LEU A 193 -4.33 -7.85 5.30
CA LEU A 193 -5.20 -7.19 4.33
C LEU A 193 -6.12 -6.15 4.99
N LEU A 194 -6.66 -6.45 6.17
CA LEU A 194 -7.50 -5.51 6.91
C LEU A 194 -6.69 -4.29 7.38
N LYS A 195 -5.46 -4.49 7.84
CA LYS A 195 -4.55 -3.38 8.16
C LYS A 195 -4.25 -2.52 6.93
N SER A 196 -3.99 -3.14 5.77
CA SER A 196 -3.69 -2.40 4.54
C SER A 196 -4.85 -1.56 4.02
N SER A 197 -6.10 -1.93 4.34
CA SER A 197 -7.27 -1.14 3.97
C SER A 197 -7.46 0.12 4.83
N VAL A 198 -6.83 0.16 6.01
CA VAL A 198 -6.88 1.31 6.93
C VAL A 198 -5.73 2.30 6.67
N PHE A 199 -4.63 1.83 6.07
CA PHE A 199 -3.52 2.67 5.61
C PHE A 199 -3.90 3.48 4.38
#